data_e78b50f81b1fdd9a2cdf6f304ac390a4
#
_entry.id   e78b50f81b1fdd9a2cdf6f304ac390a4
#
_cell.length_a   1.000
_cell.length_b   1.000
_cell.length_c   1.000
_cell.angle_alpha   90.00
_cell.angle_beta   90.00
_cell.angle_gamma   90.00
#
_symmetry.space_group_name_H-M   'P 1'
#
loop_
_entity.id
_entity.type
_entity.pdbx_description
1 polymer ?
#
loop_
_entity_poly.entity_id
_entity_poly.type
_entity_poly.pdbx_seq_one_letter_code
_entity_poly.pdbx_strand_id
1 'polypeptide(L)'
;MLPSFPKVAQNPPSSVSQLLERAQALVGFSFAELAAIAQVQVPSSLRNAKGWTGQLLELFLGASAGSKAEQDFPELGVELKTIPVNLAAMPLETTYVCIAPLLGLNGVSWEHSNVRNKLSQVLWIPIDGRREIPVAERTVGLPLLWQPNETQEQQLRRDWEEITEAIILGHVENITARMGNALQLRPKAANSKALTAAYGANGEPIQTLPRGFYLKKEFTRTILCEGLGLGK
;
A
#
# COMPACT_ATOMS: atom_id res chain seq x y z
N MET A 1 29.47 7.21 -10.29
CA MET A 1 28.73 8.45 -10.00
C MET A 1 28.47 8.51 -8.50
N LEU A 2 28.75 9.62 -7.84
CA LEU A 2 28.29 9.83 -6.46
C LEU A 2 26.75 9.83 -6.46
N PRO A 3 26.08 9.19 -5.48
CA PRO A 3 24.63 9.23 -5.39
C PRO A 3 24.18 10.70 -5.32
N SER A 4 23.19 11.05 -6.11
CA SER A 4 22.60 12.40 -6.07
C SER A 4 21.97 12.60 -4.69
N PHE A 5 22.25 13.74 -4.06
CA PHE A 5 21.63 14.08 -2.78
C PHE A 5 20.11 14.25 -2.94
N PRO A 6 19.28 13.71 -2.04
CA PRO A 6 17.82 13.80 -2.17
C PRO A 6 17.35 15.24 -2.16
N LYS A 7 16.36 15.54 -3.00
CA LYS A 7 15.71 16.84 -3.12
C LYS A 7 14.20 16.66 -3.19
N VAL A 8 13.46 17.56 -2.57
CA VAL A 8 12.00 17.64 -2.75
C VAL A 8 11.70 17.88 -4.23
N ALA A 9 10.85 17.04 -4.81
CA ALA A 9 10.49 17.12 -6.21
C ALA A 9 9.58 18.33 -6.46
N GLN A 10 9.90 19.14 -7.47
CA GLN A 10 9.07 20.27 -7.86
C GLN A 10 7.97 19.89 -8.87
N ASN A 11 8.19 18.80 -9.60
CA ASN A 11 7.28 18.29 -10.63
C ASN A 11 7.17 16.77 -10.53
N PRO A 12 6.06 16.18 -11.00
CA PRO A 12 5.93 14.74 -11.14
C PRO A 12 7.09 14.17 -12.00
N PRO A 13 7.47 12.89 -11.78
CA PRO A 13 8.46 12.25 -12.62
C PRO A 13 7.93 12.05 -14.04
N SER A 14 8.77 12.33 -15.03
CA SER A 14 8.42 12.20 -16.46
C SER A 14 8.56 10.78 -17.00
N SER A 15 9.17 9.89 -16.21
CA SER A 15 9.38 8.48 -16.57
C SER A 15 9.57 7.60 -15.34
N VAL A 16 9.34 6.31 -15.50
CA VAL A 16 9.63 5.31 -14.47
C VAL A 16 11.12 5.30 -14.07
N SER A 17 12.03 5.51 -15.02
CA SER A 17 13.47 5.62 -14.74
C SER A 17 13.75 6.78 -13.79
N GLN A 18 13.19 7.95 -14.06
CA GLN A 18 13.35 9.12 -13.19
C GLN A 18 12.74 8.90 -11.79
N LEU A 19 11.58 8.22 -11.73
CA LEU A 19 10.97 7.84 -10.45
C LEU A 19 11.91 6.92 -9.63
N LEU A 20 12.49 5.91 -10.28
CA LEU A 20 13.44 5.00 -9.65
C LEU A 20 14.74 5.69 -9.22
N GLU A 21 15.27 6.60 -10.02
CA GLU A 21 16.45 7.42 -9.66
C GLU A 21 16.17 8.26 -8.40
N ARG A 22 14.99 8.88 -8.32
CA ARG A 22 14.58 9.63 -7.12
C ARG A 22 14.45 8.71 -5.91
N ALA A 23 13.82 7.54 -6.06
CA ALA A 23 13.66 6.57 -4.99
C ALA A 23 15.02 6.02 -4.51
N GLN A 24 15.93 5.74 -5.44
CA GLN A 24 17.29 5.28 -5.13
C GLN A 24 18.09 6.35 -4.37
N ALA A 25 17.89 7.63 -4.66
CA ALA A 25 18.56 8.72 -3.94
C ALA A 25 18.14 8.85 -2.46
N LEU A 26 17.01 8.23 -2.06
CA LEU A 26 16.53 8.24 -0.67
C LEU A 26 17.13 7.11 0.18
N VAL A 27 17.75 6.12 -0.44
CA VAL A 27 18.24 4.92 0.25
C VAL A 27 19.28 5.26 1.32
N GLY A 28 19.07 4.74 2.52
CA GLY A 28 19.94 4.95 3.69
C GLY A 28 19.67 6.24 4.47
N PHE A 29 18.93 7.19 3.91
CA PHE A 29 18.54 8.40 4.64
C PHE A 29 17.54 8.07 5.74
N SER A 30 17.74 8.70 6.91
CA SER A 30 16.80 8.64 8.02
C SER A 30 15.62 9.59 7.79
N PHE A 31 14.51 9.33 8.48
CA PHE A 31 13.37 10.24 8.44
C PHE A 31 13.70 11.64 8.99
N ALA A 32 14.62 11.74 9.95
CA ALA A 32 15.09 13.04 10.45
C ALA A 32 15.77 13.87 9.35
N GLU A 33 16.67 13.25 8.58
CA GLU A 33 17.38 13.91 7.47
C GLU A 33 16.42 14.34 6.36
N LEU A 34 15.52 13.42 5.93
CA LEU A 34 14.53 13.72 4.91
C LEU A 34 13.55 14.81 5.36
N ALA A 35 13.08 14.72 6.61
CA ALA A 35 12.17 15.72 7.17
C ALA A 35 12.81 17.12 7.26
N ALA A 36 14.11 17.17 7.62
CA ALA A 36 14.87 18.43 7.62
C ALA A 36 14.98 19.04 6.21
N ILE A 37 15.27 18.23 5.19
CA ILE A 37 15.31 18.67 3.78
C ILE A 37 13.93 19.16 3.31
N ALA A 38 12.86 18.44 3.67
CA ALA A 38 11.49 18.79 3.31
C ALA A 38 10.86 19.88 4.18
N GLN A 39 11.55 20.34 5.24
CA GLN A 39 11.07 21.32 6.22
C GLN A 39 9.75 20.90 6.89
N VAL A 40 9.60 19.61 7.19
CA VAL A 40 8.45 19.03 7.90
C VAL A 40 8.88 18.45 9.25
N GLN A 41 7.93 18.30 10.17
CA GLN A 41 8.23 17.72 11.48
C GLN A 41 8.09 16.20 11.47
N VAL A 42 9.03 15.51 12.11
CA VAL A 42 8.92 14.07 12.35
C VAL A 42 7.95 13.86 13.52
N PRO A 43 6.89 13.05 13.37
CA PRO A 43 5.98 12.75 14.48
C PRO A 43 6.67 11.88 15.52
N SER A 44 6.32 12.08 16.79
CA SER A 44 6.82 11.25 17.89
C SER A 44 6.35 9.78 17.80
N SER A 45 5.24 9.53 17.10
CA SER A 45 4.67 8.20 16.92
C SER A 45 3.87 8.12 15.61
N LEU A 46 4.16 7.09 14.79
CA LEU A 46 3.39 6.79 13.58
C LEU A 46 1.98 6.25 13.88
N ARG A 47 1.71 5.80 15.09
CA ARG A 47 0.37 5.35 15.49
C ARG A 47 -0.67 6.46 15.34
N ASN A 48 -0.29 7.69 15.67
CA ASN A 48 -1.15 8.88 15.60
C ASN A 48 -0.99 9.66 14.28
N ALA A 49 0.04 9.35 13.49
CA ALA A 49 0.35 9.99 12.21
C ALA A 49 0.38 8.95 11.08
N LYS A 50 -0.73 8.21 10.96
CA LYS A 50 -0.88 7.20 9.90
C LYS A 50 -0.75 7.86 8.53
N GLY A 51 0.09 7.27 7.66
CA GLY A 51 0.34 7.79 6.32
C GLY A 51 1.48 8.80 6.22
N TRP A 52 1.98 9.36 7.35
CA TRP A 52 3.05 10.36 7.33
C TRP A 52 4.31 9.89 6.55
N THR A 53 4.70 8.63 6.71
CA THR A 53 5.84 8.07 5.97
C THR A 53 5.63 8.12 4.46
N GLY A 54 4.44 7.70 3.98
CA GLY A 54 4.08 7.80 2.56
C GLY A 54 4.14 9.25 2.09
N GLN A 55 3.46 10.16 2.80
CA GLN A 55 3.44 11.59 2.48
C GLN A 55 4.83 12.21 2.43
N LEU A 56 5.73 11.85 3.36
CA LEU A 56 7.12 12.32 3.31
C LEU A 56 7.81 11.88 2.01
N LEU A 57 7.71 10.61 1.65
CA LEU A 57 8.35 10.10 0.44
C LEU A 57 7.70 10.63 -0.84
N GLU A 58 6.40 10.83 -0.87
CA GLU A 58 5.66 11.47 -1.97
C GLU A 58 6.24 12.84 -2.33
N LEU A 59 6.68 13.66 -1.33
CA LEU A 59 7.31 14.94 -1.57
C LEU A 59 8.61 14.82 -2.39
N PHE A 60 9.42 13.82 -2.11
CA PHE A 60 10.68 13.59 -2.83
C PHE A 60 10.49 12.94 -4.18
N LEU A 61 9.48 12.10 -4.29
CA LEU A 61 9.19 11.35 -5.52
C LEU A 61 8.37 12.17 -6.51
N GLY A 62 7.59 13.15 -6.03
CA GLY A 62 6.73 14.00 -6.85
C GLY A 62 5.40 13.33 -7.21
N ALA A 63 4.79 12.64 -6.25
CA ALA A 63 3.44 12.09 -6.41
C ALA A 63 2.43 13.21 -6.69
N SER A 64 1.48 12.95 -7.58
CA SER A 64 0.53 13.97 -8.05
C SER A 64 -0.95 13.64 -7.81
N ALA A 65 -1.27 12.39 -7.42
CA ALA A 65 -2.65 11.95 -7.23
C ALA A 65 -3.34 12.61 -6.00
N GLY A 66 -2.58 12.92 -4.95
CA GLY A 66 -3.13 13.44 -3.71
C GLY A 66 -4.11 12.45 -3.07
N SER A 67 -5.36 12.88 -2.82
CA SER A 67 -6.40 12.02 -2.19
C SER A 67 -7.32 11.32 -3.19
N LYS A 68 -7.04 11.39 -4.49
CA LYS A 68 -7.86 10.73 -5.51
C LYS A 68 -7.74 9.21 -5.45
N ALA A 69 -8.77 8.52 -5.97
CA ALA A 69 -8.80 7.05 -6.02
C ALA A 69 -8.02 6.47 -7.23
N GLU A 70 -6.92 7.10 -7.59
CA GLU A 70 -6.01 6.71 -8.67
C GLU A 70 -4.62 6.38 -8.10
N GLN A 71 -3.72 5.86 -8.91
CA GLN A 71 -2.34 5.57 -8.52
C GLN A 71 -1.59 6.86 -8.16
N ASP A 72 -0.57 6.78 -7.29
CA ASP A 72 0.17 7.95 -6.80
C ASP A 72 0.92 8.69 -7.91
N PHE A 73 1.28 7.98 -8.98
CA PHE A 73 1.88 8.50 -10.21
C PHE A 73 1.01 8.11 -11.43
N PRO A 74 -0.13 8.78 -11.64
CA PRO A 74 -1.13 8.34 -12.62
C PRO A 74 -0.60 8.33 -14.06
N GLU A 75 0.23 9.30 -14.45
CA GLU A 75 0.84 9.36 -15.78
C GLU A 75 1.82 8.21 -16.06
N LEU A 76 2.33 7.56 -15.01
CA LEU A 76 3.23 6.41 -15.12
C LEU A 76 2.54 5.08 -14.81
N GLY A 77 1.30 5.12 -14.33
CA GLY A 77 0.59 3.94 -13.88
C GLY A 77 1.22 3.26 -12.66
N VAL A 78 1.86 4.02 -11.75
CA VAL A 78 2.59 3.49 -10.60
C VAL A 78 1.95 3.91 -9.28
N GLU A 79 1.72 2.94 -8.42
CA GLU A 79 1.33 3.13 -7.01
C GLU A 79 2.56 3.10 -6.10
N LEU A 80 2.62 3.95 -5.09
CA LEU A 80 3.64 3.93 -4.04
C LEU A 80 3.16 3.11 -2.84
N LYS A 81 3.99 2.20 -2.35
CA LYS A 81 3.76 1.50 -1.08
C LYS A 81 5.01 1.53 -0.21
N THR A 82 4.90 2.12 0.96
CA THR A 82 5.91 1.97 2.02
C THR A 82 5.58 0.76 2.87
N ILE A 83 6.58 -0.02 3.23
CA ILE A 83 6.40 -1.22 4.04
C ILE A 83 7.45 -1.30 5.15
N PRO A 84 7.04 -1.28 6.43
CA PRO A 84 7.96 -1.49 7.53
C PRO A 84 8.45 -2.94 7.54
N VAL A 85 9.76 -3.10 7.55
CA VAL A 85 10.44 -4.40 7.56
C VAL A 85 11.40 -4.52 8.76
N ASN A 86 11.75 -5.74 9.12
CA ASN A 86 12.85 -6.02 10.04
C ASN A 86 14.19 -6.17 9.27
N LEU A 87 15.27 -6.50 9.99
CA LEU A 87 16.61 -6.69 9.41
C LEU A 87 16.70 -7.79 8.34
N ALA A 88 15.78 -8.76 8.38
CA ALA A 88 15.69 -9.81 7.36
C ALA A 88 14.73 -9.43 6.21
N ALA A 89 14.42 -8.14 6.04
CA ALA A 89 13.46 -7.60 5.08
C ALA A 89 12.04 -8.21 5.17
N MET A 90 11.68 -8.77 6.33
CA MET A 90 10.36 -9.34 6.55
C MET A 90 9.34 -8.25 6.85
N PRO A 91 8.22 -8.19 6.12
CA PRO A 91 7.14 -7.25 6.41
C PRO A 91 6.62 -7.40 7.84
N LEU A 92 6.49 -6.29 8.55
CA LEU A 92 5.98 -6.28 9.93
C LEU A 92 4.47 -6.12 10.00
N GLU A 93 3.85 -5.67 8.92
CA GLU A 93 2.40 -5.47 8.83
C GLU A 93 1.84 -5.89 7.46
N THR A 94 0.51 -5.96 7.36
CA THR A 94 -0.21 -6.15 6.11
C THR A 94 -0.27 -4.82 5.35
N THR A 95 -0.25 -4.85 4.02
CA THR A 95 -0.25 -3.64 3.20
C THR A 95 -1.66 -3.28 2.75
N TYR A 96 -2.10 -2.08 3.10
CA TYR A 96 -3.36 -1.52 2.60
C TYR A 96 -3.29 -1.26 1.08
N VAL A 97 -4.33 -1.68 0.36
CA VAL A 97 -4.45 -1.47 -1.08
C VAL A 97 -5.43 -0.33 -1.39
N CYS A 98 -6.71 -0.55 -1.09
CA CYS A 98 -7.76 0.44 -1.33
C CYS A 98 -9.00 0.16 -0.45
N ILE A 99 -9.93 1.09 -0.42
CA ILE A 99 -11.26 0.88 0.17
C ILE A 99 -11.98 -0.22 -0.61
N ALA A 100 -12.67 -1.09 0.12
CA ALA A 100 -13.58 -2.07 -0.47
C ALA A 100 -14.99 -1.46 -0.52
N PRO A 101 -15.57 -1.25 -1.72
CA PRO A 101 -16.97 -0.91 -1.81
C PRO A 101 -17.82 -2.08 -1.29
N LEU A 102 -18.83 -1.77 -0.47
CA LEU A 102 -19.76 -2.78 0.06
C LEU A 102 -21.09 -2.77 -0.70
N LEU A 103 -21.25 -1.83 -1.63
CA LEU A 103 -22.39 -1.68 -2.53
C LEU A 103 -21.87 -1.44 -3.96
N GLY A 104 -22.72 -1.73 -4.95
CA GLY A 104 -22.44 -1.44 -6.35
C GLY A 104 -21.38 -2.34 -7.00
N LEU A 105 -21.10 -3.51 -6.44
CA LEU A 105 -20.12 -4.47 -6.98
C LEU A 105 -20.69 -5.37 -8.08
N ASN A 106 -22.00 -5.41 -8.27
CA ASN A 106 -22.64 -6.22 -9.30
C ASN A 106 -22.14 -5.81 -10.69
N GLY A 107 -21.60 -6.78 -11.43
CA GLY A 107 -21.08 -6.56 -12.79
C GLY A 107 -19.69 -5.93 -12.87
N VAL A 108 -19.05 -5.65 -11.73
CA VAL A 108 -17.64 -5.23 -11.72
C VAL A 108 -16.76 -6.45 -11.94
N SER A 109 -15.91 -6.42 -12.96
CA SER A 109 -14.92 -7.47 -13.20
C SER A 109 -13.58 -7.12 -12.55
N TRP A 110 -12.72 -8.13 -12.38
CA TRP A 110 -11.35 -7.94 -11.90
C TRP A 110 -10.60 -6.88 -12.70
N GLU A 111 -10.74 -6.90 -14.02
CA GLU A 111 -10.07 -6.00 -14.96
C GLU A 111 -10.39 -4.52 -14.69
N HIS A 112 -11.58 -4.24 -14.17
CA HIS A 112 -12.05 -2.88 -13.84
C HIS A 112 -12.01 -2.57 -12.34
N SER A 113 -11.48 -3.49 -11.52
CA SER A 113 -11.39 -3.30 -10.08
C SER A 113 -10.31 -2.28 -9.71
N ASN A 114 -10.58 -1.49 -8.67
CA ASN A 114 -9.57 -0.58 -8.13
C ASN A 114 -8.40 -1.34 -7.47
N VAL A 115 -8.62 -2.58 -7.02
CA VAL A 115 -7.55 -3.45 -6.50
C VAL A 115 -6.53 -3.75 -7.58
N ARG A 116 -6.99 -4.18 -8.77
CA ARG A 116 -6.12 -4.43 -9.91
C ARG A 116 -5.41 -3.16 -10.36
N ASN A 117 -6.15 -2.04 -10.47
CA ASN A 117 -5.55 -0.76 -10.84
C ASN A 117 -4.39 -0.39 -9.91
N LYS A 118 -4.61 -0.44 -8.58
CA LYS A 118 -3.59 -0.12 -7.57
C LYS A 118 -2.41 -1.11 -7.53
N LEU A 119 -2.62 -2.37 -7.94
CA LEU A 119 -1.60 -3.40 -7.90
C LEU A 119 -0.97 -3.73 -9.26
N SER A 120 -1.38 -3.05 -10.33
CA SER A 120 -0.85 -3.29 -11.68
C SER A 120 0.65 -2.97 -11.80
N GLN A 121 1.10 -1.94 -11.10
CA GLN A 121 2.52 -1.60 -10.96
C GLN A 121 2.75 -0.85 -9.65
N VAL A 122 3.64 -1.35 -8.81
CA VAL A 122 3.88 -0.81 -7.47
C VAL A 122 5.36 -0.52 -7.24
N LEU A 123 5.66 0.70 -6.82
CA LEU A 123 6.95 1.06 -6.26
C LEU A 123 6.93 0.76 -4.76
N TRP A 124 7.57 -0.33 -4.37
CA TRP A 124 7.78 -0.69 -2.96
C TRP A 124 8.98 0.04 -2.40
N ILE A 125 8.82 0.68 -1.26
CA ILE A 125 9.91 1.27 -0.49
C ILE A 125 9.90 0.66 0.91
N PRO A 126 10.80 -0.32 1.19
CA PRO A 126 10.99 -0.84 2.53
C PRO A 126 11.50 0.26 3.47
N ILE A 127 11.02 0.24 4.70
CA ILE A 127 11.42 1.17 5.76
C ILE A 127 11.84 0.35 6.97
N ASP A 128 12.91 0.75 7.67
CA ASP A 128 13.24 0.12 8.95
C ASP A 128 12.06 0.28 9.92
N GLY A 129 11.40 -0.83 10.20
CA GLY A 129 10.18 -0.87 11.00
C GLY A 129 10.38 -1.38 12.42
N ARG A 130 11.62 -1.61 12.85
CA ARG A 130 11.93 -2.14 14.19
C ARG A 130 11.41 -1.20 15.28
N ARG A 131 10.78 -1.78 16.29
CA ARG A 131 10.08 -1.01 17.32
C ARG A 131 11.01 -0.23 18.25
N GLU A 132 12.22 -0.74 18.46
CA GLU A 132 13.27 -0.14 19.26
C GLU A 132 13.90 1.09 18.62
N ILE A 133 13.71 1.29 17.30
CA ILE A 133 14.24 2.44 16.59
C ILE A 133 13.23 3.60 16.62
N PRO A 134 13.62 4.76 17.15
CA PRO A 134 12.81 5.98 17.10
C PRO A 134 12.38 6.31 15.66
N VAL A 135 11.21 6.90 15.48
CA VAL A 135 10.68 7.23 14.14
C VAL A 135 11.69 8.07 13.35
N ALA A 136 12.33 9.04 13.98
CA ALA A 136 13.30 9.94 13.35
C ALA A 136 14.54 9.21 12.78
N GLU A 137 14.94 8.11 13.39
CA GLU A 137 16.14 7.33 13.03
C GLU A 137 15.86 6.21 12.03
N ARG A 138 14.61 5.94 11.71
CA ARG A 138 14.24 4.92 10.72
C ARG A 138 14.71 5.31 9.34
N THR A 139 15.31 4.35 8.63
CA THR A 139 15.92 4.59 7.33
C THR A 139 15.11 4.01 6.18
N VAL A 140 15.30 4.60 5.01
CA VAL A 140 14.72 4.15 3.75
C VAL A 140 15.58 3.01 3.18
N GLY A 141 14.95 1.89 2.84
CA GLY A 141 15.59 0.74 2.20
C GLY A 141 15.61 0.83 0.69
N LEU A 142 16.09 -0.26 0.04
CA LEU A 142 16.18 -0.35 -1.41
C LEU A 142 14.78 -0.36 -2.05
N PRO A 143 14.49 0.54 -3.01
CA PRO A 143 13.22 0.54 -3.72
C PRO A 143 13.14 -0.65 -4.68
N LEU A 144 11.94 -1.18 -4.85
CA LEU A 144 11.61 -2.25 -5.78
C LEU A 144 10.42 -1.85 -6.63
N LEU A 145 10.57 -1.77 -7.94
CA LEU A 145 9.44 -1.69 -8.85
C LEU A 145 8.96 -3.10 -9.14
N TRP A 146 7.69 -3.36 -8.85
CA TRP A 146 7.06 -4.66 -9.01
C TRP A 146 5.82 -4.58 -9.89
N GLN A 147 5.66 -5.58 -10.71
CA GLN A 147 4.41 -5.90 -11.41
C GLN A 147 4.07 -7.36 -11.11
N PRO A 148 2.80 -7.73 -10.92
CA PRO A 148 2.44 -9.12 -10.69
C PRO A 148 2.79 -9.96 -11.93
N ASN A 149 3.45 -11.08 -11.70
CA ASN A 149 3.55 -12.11 -12.73
C ASN A 149 2.20 -12.81 -12.90
N GLU A 150 2.07 -13.67 -13.92
CA GLU A 150 0.81 -14.34 -14.24
C GLU A 150 0.23 -15.14 -13.04
N THR A 151 1.07 -15.84 -12.30
CA THR A 151 0.64 -16.62 -11.12
C THR A 151 0.15 -15.70 -10.00
N GLN A 152 0.84 -14.59 -9.77
CA GLN A 152 0.47 -13.60 -8.76
C GLN A 152 -0.82 -12.86 -9.16
N GLU A 153 -0.98 -12.49 -10.42
CA GLU A 153 -2.20 -11.86 -10.95
C GLU A 153 -3.41 -12.80 -10.80
N GLN A 154 -3.26 -14.08 -11.16
CA GLN A 154 -4.30 -15.09 -11.00
C GLN A 154 -4.69 -15.30 -9.54
N GLN A 155 -3.72 -15.30 -8.62
CA GLN A 155 -3.99 -15.45 -7.18
C GLN A 155 -4.72 -14.23 -6.62
N LEU A 156 -4.30 -13.02 -6.98
CA LEU A 156 -4.96 -11.77 -6.58
C LEU A 156 -6.40 -11.71 -7.11
N ARG A 157 -6.60 -12.13 -8.35
CA ARG A 157 -7.92 -12.20 -8.98
C ARG A 157 -8.84 -13.16 -8.23
N ARG A 158 -8.41 -14.40 -7.96
CA ARG A 158 -9.20 -15.39 -7.23
C ARG A 158 -9.62 -14.90 -5.85
N ASP A 159 -8.68 -14.31 -5.10
CA ASP A 159 -8.97 -13.79 -3.77
C ASP A 159 -9.95 -12.62 -3.85
N TRP A 160 -9.82 -11.74 -4.85
CA TRP A 160 -10.73 -10.61 -5.05
C TRP A 160 -12.13 -11.09 -5.43
N GLU A 161 -12.25 -12.04 -6.35
CA GLU A 161 -13.52 -12.61 -6.79
C GLU A 161 -14.24 -13.29 -5.61
N GLU A 162 -13.55 -14.13 -4.83
CA GLU A 162 -14.09 -14.80 -3.63
C GLU A 162 -14.60 -13.80 -2.59
N ILE A 163 -13.80 -12.77 -2.28
CA ILE A 163 -14.18 -11.74 -1.30
C ILE A 163 -15.36 -10.91 -1.82
N THR A 164 -15.34 -10.52 -3.10
CA THR A 164 -16.38 -9.70 -3.71
C THR A 164 -17.69 -10.45 -3.81
N GLU A 165 -17.68 -11.74 -4.16
CA GLU A 165 -18.85 -12.61 -4.15
C GLU A 165 -19.47 -12.69 -2.75
N ALA A 166 -18.65 -12.90 -1.72
CA ALA A 166 -19.14 -12.92 -0.34
C ALA A 166 -19.79 -11.58 0.09
N ILE A 167 -19.26 -10.43 -0.38
CA ILE A 167 -19.86 -9.12 -0.13
C ILE A 167 -21.21 -9.01 -0.86
N ILE A 168 -21.28 -9.41 -2.13
CA ILE A 168 -22.50 -9.35 -2.97
C ILE A 168 -23.62 -10.23 -2.36
N LEU A 169 -23.25 -11.39 -1.83
CA LEU A 169 -24.16 -12.33 -1.16
C LEU A 169 -24.58 -11.87 0.26
N GLY A 170 -24.14 -10.70 0.72
CA GLY A 170 -24.50 -10.16 2.03
C GLY A 170 -23.75 -10.77 3.21
N HIS A 171 -22.64 -11.47 2.95
CA HIS A 171 -21.84 -12.16 3.99
C HIS A 171 -20.66 -11.32 4.50
N VAL A 172 -20.68 -10.00 4.34
CA VAL A 172 -19.56 -9.10 4.70
C VAL A 172 -19.10 -9.25 6.16
N GLU A 173 -20.00 -9.53 7.09
CA GLU A 173 -19.65 -9.71 8.51
C GLU A 173 -18.99 -11.06 8.81
N ASN A 174 -19.18 -12.05 7.94
CA ASN A 174 -18.57 -13.38 8.06
C ASN A 174 -17.18 -13.45 7.43
N ILE A 175 -16.79 -12.43 6.65
CA ILE A 175 -15.47 -12.38 6.02
C ILE A 175 -14.41 -12.16 7.09
N THR A 176 -13.50 -13.11 7.22
CA THR A 176 -12.37 -13.03 8.14
C THR A 176 -11.07 -12.77 7.40
N ALA A 177 -10.02 -12.35 8.13
CA ALA A 177 -8.67 -12.19 7.57
C ALA A 177 -8.01 -13.51 7.11
N ARG A 178 -8.68 -14.66 7.30
CA ARG A 178 -8.22 -15.97 6.79
C ARG A 178 -8.61 -16.21 5.34
N MET A 179 -9.70 -15.58 4.88
CA MET A 179 -10.14 -15.63 3.48
C MET A 179 -9.06 -15.07 2.54
N GLY A 180 -8.88 -15.70 1.39
CA GLY A 180 -7.83 -15.39 0.42
C GLY A 180 -6.43 -15.84 0.85
N ASN A 181 -5.50 -15.86 -0.08
CA ASN A 181 -4.09 -16.26 0.12
C ASN A 181 -3.11 -15.08 -0.01
N ALA A 182 -3.32 -14.20 -1.00
CA ALA A 182 -2.54 -12.98 -1.23
C ALA A 182 -3.28 -11.75 -0.72
N LEU A 183 -4.59 -11.66 -0.96
CA LEU A 183 -5.47 -10.54 -0.62
C LEU A 183 -6.39 -10.93 0.53
N GLN A 184 -6.77 -9.97 1.37
CA GLN A 184 -7.71 -10.13 2.46
C GLN A 184 -8.55 -8.87 2.65
N LEU A 185 -9.73 -9.03 3.25
CA LEU A 185 -10.60 -7.92 3.67
C LEU A 185 -10.44 -7.65 5.17
N ARG A 186 -10.29 -6.38 5.54
CA ARG A 186 -10.18 -5.98 6.95
C ARG A 186 -10.99 -4.72 7.24
N PRO A 187 -11.45 -4.51 8.49
CA PRO A 187 -12.01 -3.23 8.90
C PRO A 187 -11.05 -2.08 8.64
N LYS A 188 -11.54 -1.00 8.03
CA LYS A 188 -10.83 0.24 7.72
C LYS A 188 -11.65 1.42 8.22
N ALA A 189 -11.91 1.44 9.52
CA ALA A 189 -12.68 2.49 10.16
C ALA A 189 -11.78 3.34 11.07
N ALA A 190 -12.09 4.63 11.19
CA ALA A 190 -11.41 5.52 12.14
C ALA A 190 -11.71 5.13 13.60
N ASN A 191 -12.91 4.65 13.84
CA ASN A 191 -13.39 4.14 15.14
C ASN A 191 -14.59 3.20 14.92
N SER A 192 -15.09 2.57 15.99
CA SER A 192 -16.22 1.65 15.95
C SER A 192 -17.56 2.27 15.61
N LYS A 193 -17.68 3.60 15.59
CA LYS A 193 -18.90 4.34 15.25
C LYS A 193 -18.96 4.75 13.77
N ALA A 194 -17.85 4.63 13.05
CA ALA A 194 -17.80 4.92 11.62
C ALA A 194 -18.44 3.76 10.85
N LEU A 195 -19.75 3.85 10.61
CA LEU A 195 -20.51 2.83 9.89
C LEU A 195 -20.72 3.23 8.43
N THR A 196 -20.92 2.23 7.59
CA THR A 196 -21.27 2.35 6.18
C THR A 196 -22.36 1.35 5.82
N ALA A 197 -23.13 1.66 4.77
CA ALA A 197 -24.21 0.81 4.30
C ALA A 197 -23.66 -0.45 3.59
N ALA A 198 -24.34 -1.56 3.79
CA ALA A 198 -24.13 -2.83 3.08
C ALA A 198 -25.45 -3.58 2.99
N TYR A 199 -25.45 -4.74 2.33
CA TYR A 199 -26.57 -5.69 2.38
C TYR A 199 -26.23 -6.88 3.27
N GLY A 200 -27.23 -7.37 4.02
CA GLY A 200 -27.17 -8.62 4.76
C GLY A 200 -27.54 -9.83 3.88
N ALA A 201 -27.44 -11.03 4.47
CA ALA A 201 -27.62 -12.30 3.74
C ALA A 201 -29.00 -12.51 3.09
N ASN A 202 -30.03 -11.83 3.59
CA ASN A 202 -31.39 -11.87 3.01
C ASN A 202 -31.67 -10.66 2.10
N GLY A 203 -30.65 -9.86 1.75
CA GLY A 203 -30.79 -8.64 0.95
C GLY A 203 -31.27 -7.41 1.74
N GLU A 204 -31.41 -7.51 3.06
CA GLU A 204 -31.80 -6.40 3.95
C GLU A 204 -30.66 -5.36 4.05
N PRO A 205 -30.98 -4.06 4.12
CA PRO A 205 -29.99 -3.03 4.38
C PRO A 205 -29.41 -3.17 5.80
N ILE A 206 -28.09 -3.18 5.90
CA ILE A 206 -27.38 -3.21 7.19
C ILE A 206 -26.38 -2.07 7.30
N GLN A 207 -25.93 -1.79 8.51
CA GLN A 207 -24.83 -0.89 8.81
C GLN A 207 -23.64 -1.69 9.36
N THR A 208 -22.50 -1.57 8.73
CA THR A 208 -21.27 -2.28 9.14
C THR A 208 -20.06 -1.36 9.08
N LEU A 209 -18.91 -1.82 9.62
CA LEU A 209 -17.67 -1.05 9.54
C LEU A 209 -17.18 -0.98 8.09
N PRO A 210 -16.68 0.19 7.63
CA PRO A 210 -15.97 0.27 6.37
C PRO A 210 -14.85 -0.76 6.30
N ARG A 211 -14.67 -1.33 5.12
CA ARG A 211 -13.66 -2.36 4.85
C ARG A 211 -12.64 -1.85 3.84
N GLY A 212 -11.46 -2.45 3.87
CA GLY A 212 -10.43 -2.25 2.86
C GLY A 212 -9.79 -3.56 2.47
N PHE A 213 -9.29 -3.59 1.25
CA PHE A 213 -8.44 -4.67 0.76
C PHE A 213 -7.01 -4.47 1.26
N TYR A 214 -6.37 -5.56 1.67
CA TYR A 214 -5.00 -5.59 2.16
C TYR A 214 -4.25 -6.79 1.59
N LEU A 215 -3.00 -6.60 1.19
CA LEU A 215 -2.10 -7.72 0.91
C LEU A 215 -1.68 -8.38 2.23
N LYS A 216 -1.63 -9.72 2.22
CA LYS A 216 -1.10 -10.50 3.33
C LYS A 216 0.42 -10.35 3.41
N LYS A 217 0.97 -10.43 4.63
CA LYS A 217 2.41 -10.29 4.87
C LYS A 217 3.24 -11.27 4.05
N GLU A 218 2.81 -12.53 3.99
CA GLU A 218 3.54 -13.57 3.26
C GLU A 218 3.61 -13.28 1.76
N PHE A 219 2.53 -12.76 1.18
CA PHE A 219 2.54 -12.36 -0.23
C PHE A 219 3.49 -11.19 -0.47
N THR A 220 3.43 -10.14 0.38
CA THR A 220 4.37 -9.01 0.31
C THR A 220 5.81 -9.46 0.56
N ARG A 221 6.05 -10.41 1.47
CA ARG A 221 7.37 -11.01 1.68
C ARG A 221 7.90 -11.65 0.41
N THR A 222 7.09 -12.47 -0.26
CA THR A 222 7.49 -13.13 -1.52
C THR A 222 7.92 -12.08 -2.56
N ILE A 223 7.12 -11.01 -2.73
CA ILE A 223 7.47 -9.91 -3.63
C ILE A 223 8.83 -9.31 -3.28
N LEU A 224 9.07 -8.96 -2.02
CA LEU A 224 10.33 -8.33 -1.60
C LEU A 224 11.51 -9.29 -1.73
N CYS A 225 11.36 -10.56 -1.32
CA CYS A 225 12.44 -11.54 -1.42
C CYS A 225 12.84 -11.81 -2.88
N GLU A 226 11.87 -12.04 -3.75
CA GLU A 226 12.12 -12.28 -5.18
C GLU A 226 12.73 -11.05 -5.86
N GLY A 227 12.14 -9.87 -5.61
CA GLY A 227 12.54 -8.64 -6.31
C GLY A 227 13.87 -8.05 -5.82
N LEU A 228 14.22 -8.22 -4.55
CA LEU A 228 15.49 -7.74 -3.98
C LEU A 228 16.60 -8.81 -3.96
N GLY A 229 16.33 -10.01 -4.48
CA GLY A 229 17.31 -11.11 -4.50
C GLY A 229 17.69 -11.60 -3.09
N LEU A 230 16.80 -11.45 -2.12
CA LEU A 230 16.99 -11.94 -0.77
C LEU A 230 16.70 -13.44 -0.77
N GLY A 231 17.71 -14.27 -0.51
CA GLY A 231 17.58 -15.72 -0.49
C GLY A 231 16.43 -16.21 0.38
N LYS A 232 15.91 -17.40 0.02
CA LYS A 232 14.84 -18.10 0.77
C LYS A 232 15.27 -18.47 2.16
#